data_89fa47c44575a9aba6afae279c1a985e
#
_entry.id   89fa47c44575a9aba6afae279c1a985e
#
_cell.length_a   1.000
_cell.length_b   1.000
_cell.length_c   1.000
_cell.angle_alpha   90.00
_cell.angle_beta   90.00
_cell.angle_gamma   90.00
#
_symmetry.space_group_name_H-M   'P 1'
#
loop_
_entity.id
_entity.type
_entity.pdbx_description
1 polymer ?
#
loop_
_entity_poly.entity_id
_entity_poly.type
_entity_poly.pdbx_seq_one_letter_code
_entity_poly.pdbx_strand_id
1 'polypeptide(L)'
;MPDPDQSGATREEAEEASAFSHPAVPPDVSAAYGDHPDQIVDFYAPRDGATAAPLVVVLHGGAWRAPYDRQYLTPFCDFLARRGFAVANVEYRRGSAVPHQGAEGPMAGRWPETFDDVATALDAMPALAAEHLPSADPRRTIVTGHSAGGQLALWAGARHVLPEGAPWRTPDSAALRGVVAIAPLVGFVLAEELGVCGGACVQFLGGMRELFDERRPYADPVELLPTGVATTLVQGRTDTTVPFELAEAYADAAAKAGEVVGVTFLEEVGHFPLIDPAADACAVVAEEIAQLAW
;
A
#
# COMPACT_ATOMS: atom_id res chain seq x y z
N MET A 1 39.83 -12.51 -26.43
CA MET A 1 38.40 -12.30 -26.45
C MET A 1 37.94 -12.26 -25.03
N PRO A 2 37.35 -11.18 -24.56
CA PRO A 2 36.71 -11.18 -23.23
C PRO A 2 35.44 -12.02 -23.29
N ASP A 3 35.23 -12.76 -22.21
CA ASP A 3 34.10 -13.65 -21.97
C ASP A 3 32.78 -12.84 -21.99
N PRO A 4 31.75 -13.25 -22.75
CA PRO A 4 30.48 -12.50 -22.81
C PRO A 4 29.52 -12.78 -21.66
N ASP A 5 29.94 -13.39 -20.55
CA ASP A 5 29.04 -13.79 -19.45
C ASP A 5 29.32 -13.01 -18.14
N GLN A 6 29.20 -11.68 -18.21
CA GLN A 6 28.86 -10.85 -17.08
C GLN A 6 27.52 -10.18 -17.40
N SER A 7 26.41 -10.91 -17.16
CA SER A 7 25.11 -10.31 -17.08
C SER A 7 25.11 -9.38 -15.86
N GLY A 8 25.33 -8.08 -16.10
CA GLY A 8 25.06 -7.07 -15.09
C GLY A 8 23.60 -7.20 -14.67
N ALA A 9 23.32 -6.99 -13.37
CA ALA A 9 21.95 -6.96 -12.85
C ALA A 9 21.10 -6.04 -13.75
N THR A 10 19.85 -6.44 -14.01
CA THR A 10 18.89 -5.56 -14.68
C THR A 10 18.71 -4.30 -13.88
N ARG A 11 18.22 -3.23 -14.49
CA ARG A 11 17.92 -1.98 -13.77
C ARG A 11 16.98 -2.23 -12.59
N GLU A 12 15.91 -3.02 -12.81
CA GLU A 12 14.94 -3.37 -11.78
C GLU A 12 15.57 -4.13 -10.62
N GLU A 13 16.42 -5.12 -10.89
CA GLU A 13 17.17 -5.85 -9.84
C GLU A 13 18.09 -4.91 -9.03
N ALA A 14 18.68 -3.91 -9.69
CA ALA A 14 19.52 -2.92 -9.01
C ALA A 14 18.69 -1.96 -8.14
N GLU A 15 17.52 -1.53 -8.62
CA GLU A 15 16.58 -0.69 -7.89
C GLU A 15 16.00 -1.44 -6.68
N GLU A 16 15.61 -2.70 -6.85
CA GLU A 16 15.16 -3.58 -5.76
C GLU A 16 16.26 -3.78 -4.73
N ALA A 17 17.47 -4.14 -5.17
CA ALA A 17 18.61 -4.32 -4.27
C ALA A 17 18.94 -3.05 -3.48
N SER A 18 18.80 -1.86 -4.07
CA SER A 18 18.95 -0.57 -3.38
C SER A 18 17.92 -0.41 -2.28
N ALA A 19 16.63 -0.53 -2.62
CA ALA A 19 15.53 -0.36 -1.67
C ALA A 19 15.61 -1.31 -0.47
N PHE A 20 16.05 -2.55 -0.69
CA PHE A 20 16.21 -3.56 0.37
C PHE A 20 17.59 -3.55 1.06
N SER A 21 18.53 -2.68 0.64
CA SER A 21 19.87 -2.59 1.25
C SER A 21 19.89 -1.82 2.56
N HIS A 22 18.87 -1.04 2.85
CA HIS A 22 18.81 -0.20 4.04
C HIS A 22 18.64 -1.05 5.31
N PRO A 23 19.38 -0.75 6.38
CA PRO A 23 19.15 -1.42 7.65
C PRO A 23 17.74 -1.10 8.18
N ALA A 24 17.10 -2.09 8.78
CA ALA A 24 15.81 -1.88 9.43
C ALA A 24 15.93 -0.82 10.53
N VAL A 25 14.95 0.07 10.61
CA VAL A 25 14.89 1.11 11.63
C VAL A 25 13.85 0.70 12.69
N PRO A 26 14.27 0.52 13.96
CA PRO A 26 13.32 0.16 15.00
C PRO A 26 12.28 1.27 15.20
N PRO A 27 11.01 0.91 15.46
CA PRO A 27 9.98 1.88 15.80
C PRO A 27 10.22 2.50 17.18
N ASP A 28 9.62 3.66 17.44
CA ASP A 28 9.63 4.25 18.76
C ASP A 28 8.72 3.47 19.73
N VAL A 29 7.58 2.98 19.24
CA VAL A 29 6.61 2.15 19.97
C VAL A 29 5.95 1.18 18.99
N SER A 30 5.60 -0.02 19.48
CA SER A 30 4.72 -0.95 18.77
C SER A 30 3.49 -1.24 19.62
N ALA A 31 2.31 -1.32 18.99
CA ALA A 31 1.05 -1.61 19.67
C ALA A 31 0.22 -2.61 18.88
N ALA A 32 -0.44 -3.53 19.58
CA ALA A 32 -1.39 -4.46 18.95
C ALA A 32 -2.74 -3.76 18.71
N TYR A 33 -3.38 -4.05 17.58
CA TYR A 33 -4.76 -3.65 17.31
C TYR A 33 -5.74 -4.84 17.34
N GLY A 34 -5.24 -6.04 17.65
CA GLY A 34 -6.01 -7.27 17.79
C GLY A 34 -5.19 -8.38 18.44
N ASP A 35 -5.75 -9.59 18.46
CA ASP A 35 -5.16 -10.73 19.18
C ASP A 35 -4.18 -11.56 18.33
N HIS A 36 -4.16 -11.36 17.01
CA HIS A 36 -3.25 -12.09 16.12
C HIS A 36 -1.85 -11.44 16.12
N PRO A 37 -0.74 -12.20 16.05
CA PRO A 37 0.61 -11.64 16.00
C PRO A 37 0.85 -10.63 14.87
N ASP A 38 0.16 -10.77 13.74
CA ASP A 38 0.23 -9.83 12.62
C ASP A 38 -0.71 -8.61 12.80
N GLN A 39 -1.49 -8.55 13.87
CA GLN A 39 -2.33 -7.40 14.19
C GLN A 39 -1.56 -6.41 15.05
N ILE A 40 -0.53 -5.80 14.48
CA ILE A 40 0.40 -4.88 15.14
C ILE A 40 0.69 -3.65 14.29
N VAL A 41 0.93 -2.52 14.94
CA VAL A 41 1.35 -1.25 14.33
C VAL A 41 2.65 -0.81 14.96
N ASP A 42 3.62 -0.41 14.13
CA ASP A 42 4.85 0.23 14.54
C ASP A 42 4.75 1.75 14.34
N PHE A 43 4.99 2.52 15.40
CA PHE A 43 4.87 3.97 15.40
C PHE A 43 6.24 4.66 15.35
N TYR A 44 6.33 5.70 14.53
CA TYR A 44 7.50 6.57 14.39
C TYR A 44 7.09 8.02 14.64
N ALA A 45 7.66 8.62 15.68
CA ALA A 45 7.44 10.03 15.99
C ALA A 45 8.17 10.94 14.99
N PRO A 46 7.64 12.14 14.70
CA PRO A 46 8.32 13.12 13.85
C PRO A 46 9.68 13.48 14.45
N ARG A 47 10.73 13.44 13.62
CA ARG A 47 12.11 13.64 14.07
C ARG A 47 12.48 15.10 14.26
N ASP A 48 11.64 16.03 13.81
CA ASP A 48 11.78 17.47 14.02
C ASP A 48 11.18 17.97 15.36
N GLY A 49 10.54 17.08 16.13
CA GLY A 49 9.92 17.39 17.41
C GLY A 49 8.53 18.05 17.28
N ALA A 50 7.88 17.99 16.13
CA ALA A 50 6.52 18.48 15.95
C ALA A 50 5.55 17.83 16.95
N THR A 51 4.61 18.62 17.51
CA THR A 51 3.66 18.15 18.53
C THR A 51 2.23 17.96 18.00
N ALA A 52 2.00 18.23 16.72
CA ALA A 52 0.73 18.05 16.04
C ALA A 52 1.00 17.70 14.56
N ALA A 53 1.79 16.66 14.34
CA ALA A 53 2.19 16.22 13.00
C ALA A 53 1.05 15.51 12.27
N PRO A 54 0.93 15.63 10.94
CA PRO A 54 0.03 14.78 10.16
C PRO A 54 0.38 13.31 10.38
N LEU A 55 -0.66 12.47 10.52
CA LEU A 55 -0.50 11.02 10.67
C LEU A 55 -0.50 10.35 9.31
N VAL A 56 0.55 9.62 9.00
CA VAL A 56 0.66 8.80 7.79
C VAL A 56 0.55 7.33 8.19
N VAL A 57 -0.54 6.69 7.77
CA VAL A 57 -0.73 5.25 7.93
C VAL A 57 -0.16 4.56 6.70
N VAL A 58 0.81 3.68 6.90
CA VAL A 58 1.55 2.99 5.84
C VAL A 58 1.14 1.52 5.79
N LEU A 59 0.76 1.05 4.60
CA LEU A 59 0.43 -0.34 4.32
C LEU A 59 1.48 -0.94 3.37
N HIS A 60 2.10 -2.04 3.79
CA HIS A 60 3.19 -2.65 3.02
C HIS A 60 2.68 -3.41 1.79
N GLY A 61 3.57 -3.65 0.83
CA GLY A 61 3.33 -4.43 -0.38
C GLY A 61 3.69 -5.91 -0.24
N GLY A 62 4.18 -6.47 -1.35
CA GLY A 62 4.59 -7.88 -1.43
C GLY A 62 3.52 -8.81 -1.99
N ALA A 63 2.62 -8.29 -2.84
CA ALA A 63 1.55 -9.05 -3.50
C ALA A 63 0.73 -9.89 -2.51
N TRP A 64 0.50 -9.37 -1.29
CA TRP A 64 -0.19 -10.04 -0.18
C TRP A 64 0.39 -11.41 0.20
N ARG A 65 1.69 -11.65 -0.05
CA ARG A 65 2.39 -12.91 0.23
C ARG A 65 3.14 -12.87 1.55
N ALA A 66 3.18 -14.00 2.26
CA ALA A 66 3.78 -14.14 3.58
C ALA A 66 5.26 -13.73 3.71
N PRO A 67 6.13 -13.89 2.70
CA PRO A 67 7.53 -13.48 2.82
C PRO A 67 7.76 -11.97 3.03
N TYR A 68 6.80 -11.15 2.67
CA TYR A 68 6.91 -9.69 2.78
C TYR A 68 6.06 -9.20 3.95
N ASP A 69 6.66 -8.47 4.86
CA ASP A 69 6.03 -7.88 6.03
C ASP A 69 6.34 -6.38 6.14
N ARG A 70 5.83 -5.71 7.15
CA ARG A 70 6.04 -4.29 7.39
C ARG A 70 7.51 -3.89 7.59
N GLN A 71 8.41 -4.84 7.89
CA GLN A 71 9.78 -4.52 8.29
C GLN A 71 10.61 -3.92 7.15
N TYR A 72 10.37 -4.33 5.90
CA TYR A 72 11.11 -3.75 4.78
C TYR A 72 10.77 -2.28 4.52
N LEU A 73 9.63 -1.79 5.00
CA LEU A 73 9.25 -0.37 4.91
C LEU A 73 9.75 0.49 6.08
N THR A 74 10.45 -0.09 7.07
CA THR A 74 10.93 0.70 8.21
C THR A 74 11.88 1.84 7.82
N PRO A 75 12.77 1.73 6.80
CA PRO A 75 13.55 2.85 6.31
C PRO A 75 12.71 3.95 5.67
N PHE A 76 11.66 3.59 4.93
CA PHE A 76 10.71 4.54 4.35
C PHE A 76 9.90 5.25 5.45
N CYS A 77 9.48 4.54 6.48
CA CYS A 77 8.77 5.13 7.63
C CYS A 77 9.63 6.15 8.39
N ASP A 78 10.91 5.83 8.66
CA ASP A 78 11.83 6.78 9.26
C ASP A 78 12.13 7.98 8.34
N PHE A 79 12.21 7.76 7.02
CA PHE A 79 12.34 8.83 6.03
C PHE A 79 11.17 9.82 6.07
N LEU A 80 9.94 9.34 6.22
CA LEU A 80 8.75 10.19 6.43
C LEU A 80 8.80 10.88 7.79
N ALA A 81 9.19 10.18 8.85
CA ALA A 81 9.33 10.75 10.19
C ALA A 81 10.36 11.89 10.25
N ARG A 82 11.47 11.79 9.48
CA ARG A 82 12.45 12.87 9.30
C ARG A 82 11.91 14.08 8.55
N ARG A 83 10.80 13.94 7.84
CA ARG A 83 10.08 15.02 7.14
C ARG A 83 8.93 15.62 7.94
N GLY A 84 8.85 15.31 9.25
CA GLY A 84 7.89 15.89 10.17
C GLY A 84 6.54 15.17 10.20
N PHE A 85 6.44 13.97 9.64
CA PHE A 85 5.24 13.15 9.76
C PHE A 85 5.28 12.28 11.02
N ALA A 86 4.13 12.07 11.63
CA ALA A 86 3.88 10.96 12.53
C ALA A 86 3.50 9.75 11.68
N VAL A 87 4.14 8.60 11.87
CA VAL A 87 3.96 7.45 10.97
C VAL A 87 3.48 6.23 11.74
N ALA A 88 2.49 5.53 11.18
CA ALA A 88 1.96 4.26 11.68
C ALA A 88 2.13 3.19 10.58
N ASN A 89 3.10 2.29 10.74
CA ASN A 89 3.41 1.20 9.82
C ASN A 89 2.64 -0.06 10.26
N VAL A 90 1.61 -0.40 9.49
CA VAL A 90 0.64 -1.44 9.84
C VAL A 90 1.08 -2.79 9.28
N GLU A 91 1.11 -3.81 10.13
CA GLU A 91 1.16 -5.20 9.71
C GLU A 91 -0.27 -5.74 9.59
N TYR A 92 -0.48 -6.72 8.71
CA TYR A 92 -1.77 -7.37 8.51
C TYR A 92 -1.58 -8.82 8.07
N ARG A 93 -2.57 -9.68 8.33
CA ARG A 93 -2.57 -11.07 7.88
C ARG A 93 -2.60 -11.14 6.36
N ARG A 94 -1.71 -11.95 5.83
CA ARG A 94 -1.50 -12.15 4.39
C ARG A 94 -1.32 -13.64 4.10
N GLY A 95 -1.03 -13.98 2.85
CA GLY A 95 -1.00 -15.36 2.38
C GLY A 95 -0.04 -16.30 3.11
N SER A 96 -0.17 -17.57 2.83
CA SER A 96 0.65 -18.63 3.43
C SER A 96 2.04 -18.69 2.81
N ALA A 97 3.07 -18.95 3.63
CA ALA A 97 4.40 -19.34 3.17
C ALA A 97 4.42 -20.74 2.52
N VAL A 98 3.39 -21.55 2.76
CA VAL A 98 3.25 -22.90 2.22
C VAL A 98 2.47 -22.84 0.91
N PRO A 99 2.99 -23.42 -0.20
CA PRO A 99 2.26 -23.52 -1.46
C PRO A 99 0.95 -24.30 -1.26
N HIS A 100 -0.12 -23.84 -1.92
CA HIS A 100 -1.35 -24.61 -1.99
C HIS A 100 -1.17 -25.85 -2.90
N GLN A 101 -1.99 -26.90 -2.74
CA GLN A 101 -1.88 -28.07 -3.61
C GLN A 101 -1.96 -27.65 -5.09
N GLY A 102 -0.87 -27.88 -5.83
CA GLY A 102 -0.77 -27.55 -7.26
C GLY A 102 -0.24 -26.14 -7.60
N ALA A 103 0.12 -25.31 -6.62
CA ALA A 103 0.78 -24.03 -6.83
C ALA A 103 2.29 -24.14 -6.58
N GLU A 104 3.08 -23.48 -7.42
CA GLU A 104 4.51 -23.28 -7.21
C GLU A 104 4.71 -21.94 -6.46
N GLY A 105 5.13 -22.01 -5.19
CA GLY A 105 5.46 -20.83 -4.40
C GLY A 105 4.38 -20.37 -3.41
N PRO A 106 4.65 -19.31 -2.66
CA PRO A 106 3.76 -18.75 -1.64
C PRO A 106 2.45 -18.22 -2.22
N MET A 107 1.33 -18.55 -1.59
CA MET A 107 0.01 -18.05 -1.96
C MET A 107 -0.14 -16.59 -1.57
N ALA A 108 -0.78 -15.80 -2.44
CA ALA A 108 -1.18 -14.43 -2.14
C ALA A 108 -2.47 -14.40 -1.32
N GLY A 109 -2.56 -13.44 -0.40
CA GLY A 109 -3.77 -13.06 0.31
C GLY A 109 -4.28 -14.03 1.36
N ARG A 110 -5.20 -13.53 2.15
CA ARG A 110 -6.05 -14.24 3.09
C ARG A 110 -7.41 -13.60 3.12
N TRP A 111 -8.27 -13.99 2.22
CA TRP A 111 -9.67 -13.54 2.24
C TRP A 111 -10.44 -14.29 3.34
N PRO A 112 -11.21 -13.61 4.22
CA PRO A 112 -11.38 -12.15 4.30
C PRO A 112 -10.37 -11.44 5.22
N GLU A 113 -9.49 -12.19 5.91
CA GLU A 113 -8.70 -11.72 7.07
C GLU A 113 -7.80 -10.53 6.77
N THR A 114 -7.26 -10.40 5.55
CA THR A 114 -6.46 -9.22 5.18
C THR A 114 -7.29 -7.94 5.25
N PHE A 115 -8.52 -7.98 4.77
CA PHE A 115 -9.45 -6.84 4.83
C PHE A 115 -9.97 -6.59 6.24
N ASP A 116 -10.22 -7.66 7.01
CA ASP A 116 -10.59 -7.57 8.44
C ASP A 116 -9.52 -6.80 9.21
N ASP A 117 -8.25 -7.13 8.99
CA ASP A 117 -7.13 -6.51 9.68
C ASP A 117 -6.94 -5.05 9.30
N VAL A 118 -6.95 -4.74 8.00
CA VAL A 118 -6.83 -3.34 7.54
C VAL A 118 -7.99 -2.49 8.06
N ALA A 119 -9.22 -3.00 8.01
CA ALA A 119 -10.37 -2.30 8.56
C ALA A 119 -10.22 -2.06 10.07
N THR A 120 -9.86 -3.11 10.82
CA THR A 120 -9.69 -3.03 12.29
C THR A 120 -8.56 -2.07 12.67
N ALA A 121 -7.43 -2.12 11.96
CA ALA A 121 -6.30 -1.21 12.22
C ALA A 121 -6.70 0.26 12.01
N LEU A 122 -7.41 0.56 10.90
CA LEU A 122 -7.84 1.93 10.63
C LEU A 122 -8.91 2.42 11.62
N ASP A 123 -9.83 1.56 12.01
CA ASP A 123 -10.87 1.91 12.98
C ASP A 123 -10.27 2.15 14.38
N ALA A 124 -9.23 1.41 14.76
CA ALA A 124 -8.50 1.59 16.00
C ALA A 124 -7.48 2.75 15.97
N MET A 125 -7.06 3.19 14.78
CA MET A 125 -5.93 4.11 14.60
C MET A 125 -6.03 5.43 15.40
N PRO A 126 -7.19 6.11 15.47
CA PRO A 126 -7.28 7.35 16.26
C PRO A 126 -6.98 7.14 17.75
N ALA A 127 -7.45 6.03 18.32
CA ALA A 127 -7.21 5.70 19.73
C ALA A 127 -5.75 5.28 19.96
N LEU A 128 -5.22 4.41 19.09
CA LEU A 128 -3.83 3.97 19.16
C LEU A 128 -2.84 5.13 19.01
N ALA A 129 -3.08 6.03 18.07
CA ALA A 129 -2.24 7.21 17.89
C ALA A 129 -2.31 8.15 19.10
N ALA A 130 -3.49 8.36 19.70
CA ALA A 130 -3.64 9.17 20.90
C ALA A 130 -2.87 8.59 22.10
N GLU A 131 -2.81 7.27 22.22
CA GLU A 131 -2.13 6.58 23.32
C GLU A 131 -0.62 6.45 23.10
N HIS A 132 -0.21 6.07 21.89
CA HIS A 132 1.17 5.65 21.63
C HIS A 132 1.99 6.65 20.81
N LEU A 133 1.35 7.61 20.13
CA LEU A 133 1.99 8.62 19.30
C LEU A 133 1.38 10.02 19.54
N PRO A 134 1.49 10.59 20.75
CA PRO A 134 0.81 11.83 21.12
C PRO A 134 1.24 13.05 20.31
N SER A 135 2.30 12.95 19.51
CA SER A 135 2.72 13.96 18.55
C SER A 135 1.90 13.97 17.26
N ALA A 136 1.06 12.96 17.01
CA ALA A 136 0.21 12.88 15.83
C ALA A 136 -1.06 13.75 15.97
N ASP A 137 -1.53 14.34 14.87
CA ASP A 137 -2.87 14.89 14.74
C ASP A 137 -3.75 13.95 13.89
N PRO A 138 -4.59 13.10 14.49
CA PRO A 138 -5.40 12.13 13.75
C PRO A 138 -6.42 12.76 12.79
N ARG A 139 -6.73 14.05 12.93
CA ARG A 139 -7.61 14.79 12.00
C ARG A 139 -6.93 15.09 10.67
N ARG A 140 -5.62 14.89 10.60
CA ARG A 140 -4.80 15.03 9.39
C ARG A 140 -4.19 13.69 9.01
N THR A 141 -5.03 12.66 8.96
CA THR A 141 -4.61 11.31 8.58
C THR A 141 -4.59 11.14 7.06
N ILE A 142 -3.47 10.67 6.54
CA ILE A 142 -3.29 10.18 5.18
C ILE A 142 -3.05 8.67 5.24
N VAL A 143 -3.66 7.93 4.33
CA VAL A 143 -3.33 6.51 4.14
C VAL A 143 -2.46 6.38 2.90
N THR A 144 -1.37 5.67 3.02
CA THR A 144 -0.48 5.35 1.90
C THR A 144 -0.09 3.89 1.92
N GLY A 145 0.39 3.40 0.81
CA GLY A 145 0.91 2.04 0.71
C GLY A 145 1.53 1.78 -0.64
N HIS A 146 2.43 0.82 -0.69
CA HIS A 146 3.19 0.45 -1.87
C HIS A 146 2.65 -0.84 -2.48
N SER A 147 2.49 -0.89 -3.82
CA SER A 147 2.11 -2.10 -4.54
C SER A 147 0.76 -2.67 -4.05
N ALA A 148 0.72 -3.90 -3.53
CA ALA A 148 -0.44 -4.48 -2.85
C ALA A 148 -0.95 -3.61 -1.68
N GLY A 149 -0.04 -2.95 -0.94
CA GLY A 149 -0.41 -1.98 0.10
C GLY A 149 -1.06 -0.72 -0.47
N GLY A 150 -0.70 -0.32 -1.68
CA GLY A 150 -1.35 0.79 -2.42
C GLY A 150 -2.81 0.45 -2.77
N GLN A 151 -3.07 -0.79 -3.16
CA GLN A 151 -4.43 -1.29 -3.33
C GLN A 151 -5.22 -1.22 -2.02
N LEU A 152 -4.63 -1.71 -0.92
CA LEU A 152 -5.28 -1.68 0.39
C LEU A 152 -5.51 -0.24 0.89
N ALA A 153 -4.63 0.70 0.57
CA ALA A 153 -4.81 2.12 0.91
C ALA A 153 -6.00 2.74 0.17
N LEU A 154 -6.13 2.48 -1.13
CA LEU A 154 -7.28 2.91 -1.93
C LEU A 154 -8.58 2.28 -1.44
N TRP A 155 -8.56 0.97 -1.16
CA TRP A 155 -9.69 0.25 -0.59
C TRP A 155 -10.11 0.83 0.75
N ALA A 156 -9.16 1.15 1.62
CA ALA A 156 -9.43 1.73 2.94
C ALA A 156 -10.14 3.09 2.85
N GLY A 157 -9.76 3.93 1.89
CA GLY A 157 -10.45 5.19 1.59
C GLY A 157 -11.86 5.01 1.02
N ALA A 158 -12.13 3.85 0.40
CA ALA A 158 -13.37 3.55 -0.30
C ALA A 158 -14.39 2.75 0.54
N ARG A 159 -14.14 2.47 1.82
CA ARG A 159 -15.00 1.57 2.63
C ARG A 159 -16.45 1.98 2.70
N HIS A 160 -16.77 3.27 2.65
CA HIS A 160 -18.16 3.78 2.69
C HIS A 160 -18.97 3.50 1.41
N VAL A 161 -18.29 3.23 0.29
CA VAL A 161 -18.92 2.87 -0.98
C VAL A 161 -18.95 1.37 -1.26
N LEU A 162 -18.43 0.55 -0.34
CA LEU A 162 -18.54 -0.90 -0.44
C LEU A 162 -20.00 -1.33 -0.61
N PRO A 163 -20.27 -2.46 -1.29
CA PRO A 163 -21.62 -3.00 -1.45
C PRO A 163 -22.36 -3.08 -0.12
N GLU A 164 -23.68 -2.88 -0.17
CA GLU A 164 -24.54 -2.98 1.00
C GLU A 164 -24.43 -4.37 1.64
N GLY A 165 -24.26 -4.39 2.98
CA GLY A 165 -24.05 -5.63 3.72
C GLY A 165 -22.62 -6.13 3.78
N ALA A 166 -21.66 -5.44 3.14
CA ALA A 166 -20.25 -5.76 3.33
C ALA A 166 -19.82 -5.52 4.80
N PRO A 167 -19.10 -6.46 5.43
CA PRO A 167 -18.77 -6.36 6.85
C PRO A 167 -17.85 -5.17 7.18
N TRP A 168 -17.11 -4.67 6.19
CA TRP A 168 -16.16 -3.56 6.34
C TRP A 168 -16.71 -2.19 5.98
N ARG A 169 -17.97 -2.17 5.51
CA ARG A 169 -18.60 -0.92 5.09
C ARG A 169 -18.77 0.03 6.26
N THR A 170 -18.35 1.28 6.07
CA THR A 170 -18.60 2.36 7.01
C THR A 170 -19.82 3.17 6.58
N PRO A 171 -20.59 3.78 7.52
CA PRO A 171 -21.75 4.58 7.16
C PRO A 171 -21.37 5.87 6.42
N ASP A 172 -20.21 6.41 6.75
CA ASP A 172 -19.69 7.68 6.23
C ASP A 172 -18.29 7.48 5.63
N SER A 173 -17.89 8.43 4.78
CA SER A 173 -16.51 8.50 4.29
C SER A 173 -15.54 8.59 5.47
N ALA A 174 -14.42 7.88 5.36
CA ALA A 174 -13.37 7.96 6.36
C ALA A 174 -12.90 9.41 6.55
N ALA A 175 -12.66 9.79 7.80
CA ALA A 175 -12.12 11.12 8.14
C ALA A 175 -10.62 11.20 7.78
N LEU A 176 -10.32 11.05 6.49
CA LEU A 176 -8.98 11.11 5.92
C LEU A 176 -8.76 12.44 5.19
N ARG A 177 -7.54 12.94 5.20
CA ARG A 177 -7.12 14.01 4.28
C ARG A 177 -7.04 13.51 2.86
N GLY A 178 -6.65 12.25 2.67
CA GLY A 178 -6.59 11.61 1.38
C GLY A 178 -5.82 10.29 1.39
N VAL A 179 -5.64 9.76 0.21
CA VAL A 179 -4.88 8.54 -0.07
C VAL A 179 -3.76 8.86 -1.07
N VAL A 180 -2.54 8.43 -0.76
CA VAL A 180 -1.43 8.41 -1.71
C VAL A 180 -1.08 6.95 -2.00
N ALA A 181 -1.44 6.45 -3.16
CA ALA A 181 -1.19 5.07 -3.57
C ALA A 181 0.09 4.99 -4.40
N ILE A 182 1.07 4.22 -3.94
CA ILE A 182 2.39 4.11 -4.52
C ILE A 182 2.45 2.84 -5.37
N ALA A 183 2.59 2.98 -6.68
CA ALA A 183 2.61 1.88 -7.64
C ALA A 183 1.52 0.82 -7.35
N PRO A 184 0.24 1.22 -7.21
CA PRO A 184 -0.78 0.35 -6.64
C PRO A 184 -1.18 -0.78 -7.58
N LEU A 185 -1.34 -2.00 -7.04
CA LEU A 185 -1.87 -3.14 -7.75
C LEU A 185 -3.41 -3.05 -7.78
N VAL A 186 -3.95 -2.35 -8.78
CA VAL A 186 -5.39 -2.05 -8.95
C VAL A 186 -5.90 -2.57 -10.28
N GLY A 187 -7.24 -2.57 -10.49
CA GLY A 187 -7.82 -3.03 -11.73
C GLY A 187 -7.56 -4.52 -11.93
N PHE A 188 -8.04 -5.35 -11.02
CA PHE A 188 -7.69 -6.76 -10.91
C PHE A 188 -7.91 -7.56 -12.20
N VAL A 189 -8.89 -7.16 -13.03
CA VAL A 189 -9.11 -7.80 -14.34
C VAL A 189 -7.94 -7.51 -15.28
N LEU A 190 -7.54 -6.25 -15.41
CA LEU A 190 -6.39 -5.85 -16.24
C LEU A 190 -5.07 -6.42 -15.68
N ALA A 191 -4.91 -6.46 -14.36
CA ALA A 191 -3.75 -7.05 -13.72
C ALA A 191 -3.59 -8.54 -14.07
N GLU A 192 -4.70 -9.30 -14.12
CA GLU A 192 -4.70 -10.70 -14.54
C GLU A 192 -4.41 -10.85 -16.05
N GLU A 193 -4.97 -9.97 -16.89
CA GLU A 193 -4.70 -9.97 -18.34
C GLU A 193 -3.22 -9.70 -18.66
N LEU A 194 -2.58 -8.85 -17.86
CA LEU A 194 -1.15 -8.54 -17.97
C LEU A 194 -0.24 -9.54 -17.22
N GLY A 195 -0.80 -10.51 -16.50
CA GLY A 195 -0.05 -11.51 -15.74
C GLY A 195 0.71 -10.95 -14.53
N VAL A 196 0.25 -9.82 -13.98
CA VAL A 196 0.93 -9.10 -12.89
C VAL A 196 1.07 -9.99 -11.66
N CYS A 197 2.28 -10.02 -11.10
CA CYS A 197 2.61 -10.80 -9.90
C CYS A 197 2.17 -12.28 -9.95
N GLY A 198 2.09 -12.89 -11.14
CA GLY A 198 1.81 -14.31 -11.33
C GLY A 198 0.44 -14.74 -10.77
N GLY A 199 -0.62 -14.02 -11.11
CA GLY A 199 -2.01 -14.33 -10.72
C GLY A 199 -2.32 -14.03 -9.24
N ALA A 200 -1.60 -13.08 -8.64
CA ALA A 200 -1.78 -12.73 -7.23
C ALA A 200 -3.20 -12.25 -6.90
N CYS A 201 -3.87 -11.55 -7.82
CA CYS A 201 -5.24 -11.05 -7.59
C CYS A 201 -6.25 -12.19 -7.46
N VAL A 202 -6.17 -13.20 -8.33
CA VAL A 202 -7.03 -14.40 -8.22
C VAL A 202 -6.74 -15.15 -6.93
N GLN A 203 -5.45 -15.34 -6.59
CA GLN A 203 -5.04 -16.01 -5.34
C GLN A 203 -5.56 -15.26 -4.11
N PHE A 204 -5.43 -13.93 -4.10
CA PHE A 204 -5.88 -13.06 -3.01
C PHE A 204 -7.37 -13.24 -2.70
N LEU A 205 -8.17 -13.44 -3.72
CA LEU A 205 -9.61 -13.63 -3.60
C LEU A 205 -10.04 -15.10 -3.46
N GLY A 206 -9.11 -16.04 -3.29
CA GLY A 206 -9.39 -17.43 -2.96
C GLY A 206 -8.96 -18.46 -4.02
N GLY A 207 -8.27 -18.04 -5.07
CA GLY A 207 -7.60 -18.93 -6.04
C GLY A 207 -8.52 -19.56 -7.09
N MET A 208 -9.83 -19.32 -7.07
CA MET A 208 -10.79 -19.83 -8.05
C MET A 208 -11.46 -18.66 -8.80
N ARG A 209 -11.75 -18.86 -10.07
CA ARG A 209 -12.35 -17.83 -10.92
C ARG A 209 -13.71 -17.38 -10.41
N GLU A 210 -14.53 -18.31 -9.95
CA GLU A 210 -15.84 -18.02 -9.38
C GLU A 210 -15.75 -17.12 -8.14
N LEU A 211 -14.79 -17.39 -7.25
CA LEU A 211 -14.54 -16.56 -6.07
C LEU A 211 -13.95 -15.21 -6.44
N PHE A 212 -13.11 -15.15 -7.46
CA PHE A 212 -12.60 -13.88 -7.98
C PHE A 212 -13.74 -12.99 -8.46
N ASP A 213 -14.64 -13.50 -9.28
CA ASP A 213 -15.76 -12.74 -9.82
C ASP A 213 -16.77 -12.32 -8.72
N GLU A 214 -17.00 -13.18 -7.70
CA GLU A 214 -17.86 -12.89 -6.55
C GLU A 214 -17.28 -11.82 -5.62
N ARG A 215 -15.95 -11.89 -5.33
CA ARG A 215 -15.30 -11.07 -4.29
C ARG A 215 -14.70 -9.78 -4.81
N ARG A 216 -14.37 -9.71 -6.09
CA ARG A 216 -13.76 -8.54 -6.72
C ARG A 216 -14.53 -7.23 -6.47
N PRO A 217 -15.88 -7.17 -6.52
CA PRO A 217 -16.62 -5.95 -6.20
C PRO A 217 -16.42 -5.42 -4.77
N TYR A 218 -15.90 -6.24 -3.88
CA TYR A 218 -15.61 -5.87 -2.50
C TYR A 218 -14.13 -5.52 -2.28
N ALA A 219 -13.26 -5.81 -3.24
CA ALA A 219 -11.81 -5.79 -3.08
C ALA A 219 -11.08 -4.87 -4.04
N ASP A 220 -11.50 -4.80 -5.31
CA ASP A 220 -10.84 -4.00 -6.32
C ASP A 220 -11.26 -2.52 -6.22
N PRO A 221 -10.32 -1.59 -5.95
CA PRO A 221 -10.65 -0.17 -5.85
C PRO A 221 -11.32 0.43 -7.09
N VAL A 222 -11.11 -0.15 -8.27
CA VAL A 222 -11.79 0.29 -9.50
C VAL A 222 -13.30 0.10 -9.41
N GLU A 223 -13.77 -0.97 -8.75
CA GLU A 223 -15.19 -1.26 -8.56
C GLU A 223 -15.85 -0.34 -7.52
N LEU A 224 -15.04 0.38 -6.74
CA LEU A 224 -15.49 1.23 -5.63
C LEU A 224 -15.52 2.72 -6.00
N LEU A 225 -15.29 3.06 -7.27
CA LEU A 225 -15.35 4.44 -7.74
C LEU A 225 -16.81 4.89 -7.99
N PRO A 226 -17.17 6.15 -7.73
CA PRO A 226 -16.37 7.21 -7.13
C PRO A 226 -16.35 7.14 -5.61
N THR A 227 -15.22 7.53 -5.01
CA THR A 227 -15.05 7.53 -3.54
C THR A 227 -15.26 8.91 -2.91
N GLY A 228 -15.03 9.98 -3.65
CA GLY A 228 -15.03 11.35 -3.12
C GLY A 228 -13.88 11.66 -2.16
N VAL A 229 -12.90 10.76 -2.02
CA VAL A 229 -11.70 10.95 -1.19
C VAL A 229 -10.56 11.46 -2.06
N ALA A 230 -9.90 12.54 -1.62
CA ALA A 230 -8.73 13.07 -2.33
C ALA A 230 -7.68 11.96 -2.52
N THR A 231 -7.34 11.68 -3.77
CA THR A 231 -6.48 10.54 -4.12
C THR A 231 -5.40 10.97 -5.10
N THR A 232 -4.16 10.54 -4.83
CA THR A 232 -3.03 10.66 -5.75
C THR A 232 -2.37 9.28 -5.92
N LEU A 233 -2.10 8.90 -7.16
CA LEU A 233 -1.27 7.76 -7.51
C LEU A 233 0.12 8.25 -7.88
N VAL A 234 1.17 7.59 -7.37
CA VAL A 234 2.56 7.85 -7.78
C VAL A 234 3.10 6.59 -8.44
N GLN A 235 3.51 6.69 -9.70
CA GLN A 235 3.82 5.54 -10.54
C GLN A 235 5.08 5.75 -11.37
N GLY A 236 5.97 4.77 -11.34
CA GLY A 236 7.13 4.72 -12.23
C GLY A 236 6.75 4.27 -13.64
N ARG A 237 7.27 4.95 -14.67
CA ARG A 237 7.00 4.61 -16.08
C ARG A 237 7.72 3.34 -16.56
N THR A 238 8.79 2.95 -15.87
CA THR A 238 9.55 1.74 -16.21
C THR A 238 9.32 0.61 -15.20
N ASP A 239 8.23 0.68 -14.44
CA ASP A 239 7.82 -0.35 -13.50
C ASP A 239 7.37 -1.62 -14.27
N THR A 240 8.13 -2.71 -14.10
CA THR A 240 7.85 -4.01 -14.72
C THR A 240 7.15 -4.96 -13.76
N THR A 241 7.14 -4.62 -12.46
CA THR A 241 6.44 -5.39 -11.41
C THR A 241 4.94 -5.08 -11.40
N VAL A 242 4.60 -3.78 -11.42
CA VAL A 242 3.22 -3.27 -11.54
C VAL A 242 3.18 -2.26 -12.68
N PRO A 243 2.83 -2.67 -13.89
CA PRO A 243 2.84 -1.80 -15.06
C PRO A 243 2.00 -0.54 -14.88
N PHE A 244 2.53 0.60 -15.38
CA PHE A 244 1.90 1.92 -15.20
C PHE A 244 0.50 2.02 -15.83
N GLU A 245 0.18 1.12 -16.75
CA GLU A 245 -1.13 0.99 -17.38
C GLU A 245 -2.25 0.75 -16.35
N LEU A 246 -1.94 0.12 -15.20
CA LEU A 246 -2.92 -0.07 -14.13
C LEU A 246 -3.30 1.28 -13.49
N ALA A 247 -2.32 2.16 -13.27
CA ALA A 247 -2.57 3.50 -12.73
C ALA A 247 -3.35 4.37 -13.74
N GLU A 248 -3.02 4.29 -15.04
CA GLU A 248 -3.76 4.98 -16.10
C GLU A 248 -5.22 4.49 -16.16
N ALA A 249 -5.42 3.17 -16.14
CA ALA A 249 -6.75 2.57 -16.18
C ALA A 249 -7.60 2.95 -14.95
N TYR A 250 -7.00 3.03 -13.77
CA TYR A 250 -7.68 3.52 -12.56
C TYR A 250 -8.12 4.98 -12.71
N ALA A 251 -7.21 5.86 -13.17
CA ALA A 251 -7.52 7.27 -13.38
C ALA A 251 -8.62 7.47 -14.44
N ASP A 252 -8.58 6.69 -15.51
CA ASP A 252 -9.62 6.69 -16.55
C ASP A 252 -10.98 6.21 -16.00
N ALA A 253 -10.99 5.19 -15.16
CA ALA A 253 -12.20 4.69 -14.50
C ALA A 253 -12.76 5.74 -13.54
N ALA A 254 -11.92 6.40 -12.75
CA ALA A 254 -12.31 7.48 -11.86
C ALA A 254 -12.94 8.66 -12.64
N ALA A 255 -12.30 9.09 -13.72
CA ALA A 255 -12.83 10.15 -14.58
C ALA A 255 -14.19 9.79 -15.19
N LYS A 256 -14.39 8.54 -15.63
CA LYS A 256 -15.67 8.03 -16.11
C LYS A 256 -16.75 7.99 -15.01
N ALA A 257 -16.34 7.76 -13.77
CA ALA A 257 -17.22 7.80 -12.61
C ALA A 257 -17.48 9.24 -12.11
N GLY A 258 -16.86 10.25 -12.72
CA GLY A 258 -17.02 11.66 -12.35
C GLY A 258 -16.11 12.11 -11.22
N GLU A 259 -15.07 11.37 -10.90
CA GLU A 259 -14.07 11.67 -9.89
C GLU A 259 -12.74 12.06 -10.54
N VAL A 260 -12.05 13.04 -9.94
CA VAL A 260 -10.70 13.44 -10.36
C VAL A 260 -9.69 12.89 -9.37
N VAL A 261 -8.76 12.11 -9.86
CA VAL A 261 -7.61 11.62 -9.10
C VAL A 261 -6.32 12.21 -9.65
N GLY A 262 -5.37 12.54 -8.77
CA GLY A 262 -4.02 12.92 -9.16
C GLY A 262 -3.24 11.70 -9.65
N VAL A 263 -2.41 11.85 -10.68
CA VAL A 263 -1.44 10.83 -11.09
C VAL A 263 -0.10 11.49 -11.35
N THR A 264 0.91 11.10 -10.60
CA THR A 264 2.29 11.55 -10.77
C THR A 264 3.10 10.43 -11.38
N PHE A 265 3.40 10.55 -12.68
CA PHE A 265 4.27 9.62 -13.37
C PHE A 265 5.73 10.08 -13.30
N LEU A 266 6.62 9.15 -12.95
CA LEU A 266 8.06 9.38 -12.89
C LEU A 266 8.75 8.63 -14.03
N GLU A 267 9.36 9.41 -14.92
CA GLU A 267 10.11 8.85 -16.04
C GLU A 267 11.35 8.12 -15.54
N GLU A 268 11.68 7.02 -16.21
CA GLU A 268 12.87 6.19 -15.88
C GLU A 268 12.92 5.67 -14.44
N VAL A 269 11.79 5.53 -13.78
CA VAL A 269 11.64 5.00 -12.41
C VAL A 269 10.88 3.68 -12.47
N GLY A 270 11.39 2.67 -11.77
CA GLY A 270 10.76 1.36 -11.61
C GLY A 270 9.88 1.29 -10.35
N HIS A 271 9.69 0.07 -9.85
CA HIS A 271 8.78 -0.21 -8.74
C HIS A 271 9.31 0.26 -7.38
N PHE A 272 10.56 -0.04 -7.09
CA PHE A 272 11.14 0.09 -5.75
C PHE A 272 11.73 1.46 -5.40
N PRO A 273 12.20 2.31 -6.36
CA PRO A 273 12.71 3.64 -6.01
C PRO A 273 11.70 4.54 -5.32
N LEU A 274 10.41 4.25 -5.49
CA LEU A 274 9.31 5.01 -4.86
C LEU A 274 9.30 4.90 -3.33
N ILE A 275 9.91 3.84 -2.78
CA ILE A 275 10.01 3.59 -1.33
C ILE A 275 11.46 3.54 -0.85
N ASP A 276 12.43 3.78 -1.73
CA ASP A 276 13.86 3.80 -1.39
C ASP A 276 14.26 5.20 -0.88
N PRO A 277 14.60 5.37 0.41
CA PRO A 277 15.04 6.66 0.96
C PRO A 277 16.25 7.29 0.27
N ALA A 278 17.02 6.51 -0.49
CA ALA A 278 18.16 7.00 -1.25
C ALA A 278 17.80 7.52 -2.65
N ALA A 279 16.58 7.26 -3.11
CA ALA A 279 16.13 7.66 -4.44
C ALA A 279 15.33 8.98 -4.42
N ASP A 280 15.53 9.82 -5.44
CA ASP A 280 14.76 11.07 -5.61
C ASP A 280 13.26 10.79 -5.76
N ALA A 281 12.88 9.65 -6.33
CA ALA A 281 11.50 9.21 -6.48
C ALA A 281 10.76 9.10 -5.13
N CYS A 282 11.44 8.63 -4.08
CA CYS A 282 10.89 8.57 -2.73
C CYS A 282 10.62 9.97 -2.16
N ALA A 283 11.44 10.96 -2.50
CA ALA A 283 11.18 12.35 -2.10
C ALA A 283 9.91 12.89 -2.77
N VAL A 284 9.65 12.56 -4.03
CA VAL A 284 8.40 12.93 -4.73
C VAL A 284 7.19 12.31 -4.03
N VAL A 285 7.26 11.04 -3.61
CA VAL A 285 6.19 10.40 -2.83
C VAL A 285 5.92 11.18 -1.53
N ALA A 286 6.96 11.59 -0.81
CA ALA A 286 6.79 12.38 0.40
C ALA A 286 6.15 13.76 0.15
N GLU A 287 6.47 14.40 -0.97
CA GLU A 287 5.83 15.67 -1.38
C GLU A 287 4.35 15.48 -1.71
N GLU A 288 3.96 14.40 -2.41
CA GLU A 288 2.55 14.10 -2.68
C GLU A 288 1.77 13.85 -1.37
N ILE A 289 2.39 13.18 -0.39
CA ILE A 289 1.82 13.02 0.95
C ILE A 289 1.68 14.40 1.63
N ALA A 290 2.70 15.26 1.52
CA ALA A 290 2.69 16.59 2.12
C ALA A 290 1.57 17.47 1.53
N GLN A 291 1.32 17.43 0.23
CA GLN A 291 0.26 18.20 -0.44
C GLN A 291 -1.14 17.91 0.11
N LEU A 292 -1.40 16.65 0.52
CA LEU A 292 -2.67 16.27 1.14
C LEU A 292 -2.71 16.59 2.65
N ALA A 293 -1.54 16.63 3.31
CA ALA A 293 -1.41 16.80 4.74
C ALA A 293 -1.55 18.25 5.21
N TRP A 294 -1.10 19.20 4.40
CA TRP A 294 -0.97 20.64 4.74
C TRP A 294 -1.93 21.50 3.94
#